data_d7598b6399b5911e557b98d67e696bbb
#
_entry.id   d7598b6399b5911e557b98d67e696bbb
#
_cell.length_a   1.000
_cell.length_b   1.000
_cell.length_c   1.000
_cell.angle_alpha   90.00
_cell.angle_beta   90.00
_cell.angle_gamma   90.00
#
_symmetry.space_group_name_H-M   'P 1'
#
loop_
_entity.id
_entity.type
_entity.pdbx_description
1 polymer ?
#
loop_
_entity_poly.entity_id
_entity_poly.type
_entity_poly.pdbx_seq_one_letter_code
_entity_poly.pdbx_strand_id
1 'polypeptide(L)'
;MTQSSKPYPPALAGLCSHAAAADAGISVDKTVLRLRRWVYLKSQLVFIFAKHFNPIPEWEVKGAISLHLWQDAEQSSWFRRRVTEMRTPPHHLDKTPDPALDAFMQELEHA
;
A
#
# COMPACT_ATOMS: atom_id res chain seq x y z
N MET A 1 -34.56 7.44 -13.29
CA MET A 1 -33.97 7.27 -13.25
C MET A 1 -33.22 6.87 -13.03
N THR A 2 -32.97 6.57 -12.90
CA THR A 2 -32.39 6.13 -12.73
C THR A 2 -31.27 5.93 -12.56
N GLN A 3 -30.56 5.98 -12.42
CA GLN A 3 -29.40 5.84 -12.17
C GLN A 3 -28.96 4.99 -11.26
N SER A 4 -29.38 4.67 -10.80
CA SER A 4 -29.22 3.75 -9.81
C SER A 4 -28.27 2.62 -10.03
N SER A 5 -27.94 2.28 -11.16
CA SER A 5 -27.03 1.20 -11.47
C SER A 5 -25.57 1.59 -11.31
N LYS A 6 -25.25 2.44 -10.36
CA LYS A 6 -23.88 2.84 -10.13
C LYS A 6 -23.02 1.65 -9.74
N PRO A 7 -21.89 1.44 -10.45
CA PRO A 7 -21.02 0.30 -10.15
C PRO A 7 -20.15 0.51 -8.91
N TYR A 8 -20.13 1.72 -8.36
CA TYR A 8 -19.24 2.04 -7.25
C TYR A 8 -19.90 1.74 -5.92
N PRO A 9 -19.13 1.26 -4.94
CA PRO A 9 -19.66 1.08 -3.60
C PRO A 9 -20.04 2.43 -2.99
N PRO A 10 -20.91 2.43 -1.96
CA PRO A 10 -21.22 3.68 -1.28
C PRO A 10 -19.99 4.30 -0.65
N ALA A 11 -19.99 5.62 -0.56
CA ALA A 11 -18.89 6.33 0.04
C ALA A 11 -18.78 5.99 1.52
N LEU A 12 -17.57 5.75 1.98
CA LEU A 12 -17.29 5.54 3.39
C LEU A 12 -17.04 6.87 4.08
N ALA A 13 -17.33 6.93 5.36
CA ALA A 13 -17.10 8.15 6.13
C ALA A 13 -15.64 8.56 6.04
N GLY A 14 -15.39 9.82 5.72
CA GLY A 14 -14.04 10.36 5.61
C GLY A 14 -13.35 10.12 4.29
N LEU A 15 -13.98 9.40 3.37
CA LEU A 15 -13.40 9.18 2.05
C LEU A 15 -14.09 10.06 1.01
N CYS A 16 -13.33 10.51 0.02
CA CYS A 16 -13.87 11.28 -1.09
C CYS A 16 -14.61 10.36 -2.07
N SER A 17 -15.44 10.98 -2.93
CA SER A 17 -16.11 10.26 -4.01
C SER A 17 -15.09 9.85 -5.07
N HIS A 18 -15.48 8.94 -5.97
CA HIS A 18 -14.62 8.58 -7.10
C HIS A 18 -14.33 9.78 -8.01
N ALA A 19 -15.32 10.63 -8.23
CA ALA A 19 -15.13 11.82 -9.05
C ALA A 19 -14.11 12.79 -8.39
N ALA A 20 -14.24 12.99 -7.09
CA ALA A 20 -13.30 13.84 -6.35
C ALA A 20 -11.89 13.25 -6.34
N ALA A 21 -11.78 11.94 -6.24
CA ALA A 21 -10.47 11.28 -6.28
C ALA A 21 -9.80 11.45 -7.65
N ALA A 22 -10.59 11.38 -8.72
CA ALA A 22 -10.06 11.57 -10.08
C ALA A 22 -9.58 12.99 -10.31
N ASP A 23 -10.20 13.97 -9.65
CA ASP A 23 -9.87 15.38 -9.78
C ASP A 23 -9.14 15.89 -8.53
N ALA A 24 -8.11 15.18 -8.13
CA ALA A 24 -7.48 15.43 -6.85
C ALA A 24 -6.70 16.75 -6.77
N GLY A 25 -6.21 17.26 -7.89
CA GLY A 25 -5.46 18.50 -7.91
C GLY A 25 -4.15 18.44 -7.14
N ILE A 26 -3.63 17.24 -6.89
CA ILE A 26 -2.39 17.07 -6.14
C ILE A 26 -1.20 17.16 -7.10
N SER A 27 -0.15 17.87 -6.70
CA SER A 27 1.05 17.99 -7.50
C SER A 27 1.75 16.64 -7.67
N VAL A 28 2.55 16.54 -8.73
CA VAL A 28 3.33 15.32 -9.01
C VAL A 28 4.26 15.02 -7.84
N ASP A 29 4.92 16.04 -7.30
CA ASP A 29 5.86 15.85 -6.20
C ASP A 29 5.18 15.27 -4.96
N LYS A 30 4.01 15.77 -4.59
CA LYS A 30 3.25 15.24 -3.47
C LYS A 30 2.78 13.81 -3.73
N THR A 31 2.35 13.54 -4.95
CA THR A 31 1.93 12.19 -5.32
C THR A 31 3.09 11.20 -5.22
N VAL A 32 4.27 11.59 -5.69
CA VAL A 32 5.46 10.75 -5.60
C VAL A 32 5.82 10.46 -4.14
N LEU A 33 5.75 11.47 -3.27
CA LEU A 33 6.03 11.26 -1.85
C LEU A 33 5.07 10.24 -1.23
N ARG A 34 3.78 10.34 -1.57
CA ARG A 34 2.78 9.39 -1.08
C ARG A 34 3.03 7.99 -1.63
N LEU A 35 3.37 7.88 -2.91
CA LEU A 35 3.68 6.59 -3.52
C LEU A 35 4.91 5.96 -2.87
N ARG A 36 5.93 6.74 -2.55
CA ARG A 36 7.12 6.25 -1.86
C ARG A 36 6.78 5.67 -0.49
N ARG A 37 5.87 6.32 0.25
CA ARG A 37 5.40 5.80 1.53
C ARG A 37 4.69 4.47 1.34
N TRP A 38 3.84 4.35 0.32
CA TRP A 38 3.15 3.11 0.04
C TRP A 38 4.09 2.00 -0.40
N VAL A 39 5.08 2.32 -1.23
CA VAL A 39 6.11 1.34 -1.62
C VAL A 39 6.82 0.81 -0.38
N TYR A 40 7.25 1.71 0.49
CA TYR A 40 7.94 1.33 1.72
C TYR A 40 7.04 0.45 2.59
N LEU A 41 5.83 0.90 2.86
CA LEU A 41 4.89 0.19 3.71
C LEU A 41 4.60 -1.21 3.17
N LYS A 42 4.26 -1.33 1.90
CA LYS A 42 3.93 -2.61 1.30
C LYS A 42 5.13 -3.55 1.27
N SER A 43 6.31 -3.03 0.98
CA SER A 43 7.52 -3.84 0.98
C SER A 43 7.84 -4.36 2.37
N GLN A 44 7.71 -3.53 3.40
CA GLN A 44 7.95 -3.96 4.77
C GLN A 44 6.95 -5.01 5.22
N LEU A 45 5.68 -4.86 4.82
CA LEU A 45 4.65 -5.85 5.15
C LEU A 45 4.97 -7.21 4.53
N VAL A 46 5.53 -7.24 3.32
CA VAL A 46 5.97 -8.50 2.70
C VAL A 46 7.00 -9.20 3.60
N PHE A 47 8.01 -8.47 4.06
CA PHE A 47 9.03 -9.06 4.94
C PHE A 47 8.45 -9.50 6.27
N ILE A 48 7.56 -8.71 6.86
CA ILE A 48 6.94 -9.03 8.15
C ILE A 48 6.09 -10.28 8.02
N PHE A 49 5.24 -10.36 7.01
CA PHE A 49 4.39 -11.54 6.80
C PHE A 49 5.24 -12.78 6.51
N ALA A 50 6.31 -12.65 5.74
CA ALA A 50 7.21 -13.78 5.46
C ALA A 50 7.88 -14.27 6.74
N LYS A 51 8.32 -13.36 7.60
CA LYS A 51 8.96 -13.71 8.86
C LYS A 51 8.02 -14.43 9.81
N HIS A 52 6.77 -13.97 9.89
CA HIS A 52 5.80 -14.54 10.83
C HIS A 52 5.03 -15.73 10.27
N PHE A 53 5.19 -16.04 9.00
CA PHE A 53 4.48 -17.13 8.35
C PHE A 53 4.82 -18.48 8.96
N ASN A 54 6.11 -18.77 9.09
CA ASN A 54 6.57 -20.09 9.43
C ASN A 54 6.20 -20.54 10.86
N PRO A 55 6.32 -19.69 11.89
CA PRO A 55 6.01 -20.13 13.26
C PRO A 55 4.52 -20.25 13.58
N ILE A 56 3.63 -19.77 12.71
CA ILE A 56 2.19 -19.86 12.96
C ILE A 56 1.72 -21.29 12.71
N PRO A 57 1.08 -21.93 13.71
CA PRO A 57 0.66 -23.33 13.54
C PRO A 57 -0.65 -23.50 12.80
N GLU A 58 -1.55 -22.52 12.81
CA GLU A 58 -2.87 -22.63 12.21
C GLU A 58 -2.81 -22.55 10.69
N TRP A 59 -3.28 -23.58 10.03
CA TRP A 59 -3.22 -23.65 8.57
C TRP A 59 -4.05 -22.55 7.89
N GLU A 60 -5.21 -22.25 8.46
CA GLU A 60 -6.08 -21.21 7.92
C GLU A 60 -5.44 -19.83 8.00
N VAL A 61 -4.71 -19.55 9.07
CA VAL A 61 -3.99 -18.31 9.24
C VAL A 61 -2.85 -18.22 8.23
N LYS A 62 -2.14 -19.35 8.00
CA LYS A 62 -1.10 -19.39 6.98
C LYS A 62 -1.66 -19.05 5.60
N GLY A 63 -2.84 -19.56 5.27
CA GLY A 63 -3.50 -19.25 4.01
C GLY A 63 -3.79 -17.75 3.87
N ALA A 64 -4.33 -17.14 4.91
CA ALA A 64 -4.61 -15.70 4.90
C ALA A 64 -3.33 -14.88 4.76
N ILE A 65 -2.30 -15.21 5.51
CA ILE A 65 -1.02 -14.49 5.45
C ILE A 65 -0.39 -14.62 4.07
N SER A 66 -0.43 -15.80 3.46
CA SER A 66 0.15 -15.98 2.13
C SER A 66 -0.57 -15.11 1.09
N LEU A 67 -1.89 -14.98 1.19
CA LEU A 67 -2.67 -14.13 0.31
C LEU A 67 -2.28 -12.66 0.49
N HIS A 68 -2.22 -12.19 1.72
CA HIS A 68 -1.85 -10.81 2.01
C HIS A 68 -0.42 -10.50 1.56
N LEU A 69 0.50 -11.43 1.76
CA LEU A 69 1.88 -11.29 1.32
C LEU A 69 1.94 -11.10 -0.19
N TRP A 70 1.22 -11.93 -0.93
CA TRP A 70 1.18 -11.83 -2.38
C TRP A 70 0.56 -10.50 -2.83
N GLN A 71 -0.55 -10.10 -2.22
CA GLN A 71 -1.21 -8.85 -2.56
C GLN A 71 -0.31 -7.63 -2.29
N ASP A 72 0.37 -7.62 -1.16
CA ASP A 72 1.27 -6.52 -0.82
C ASP A 72 2.46 -6.45 -1.77
N ALA A 73 2.99 -7.60 -2.19
CA ALA A 73 4.08 -7.66 -3.15
C ALA A 73 3.62 -7.12 -4.51
N GLU A 74 2.44 -7.51 -4.97
CA GLU A 74 1.86 -7.01 -6.20
C GLU A 74 1.66 -5.50 -6.15
N GLN A 75 1.07 -5.01 -5.07
CA GLN A 75 0.81 -3.58 -4.90
C GLN A 75 2.11 -2.77 -4.83
N SER A 76 3.12 -3.28 -4.14
CA SER A 76 4.43 -2.64 -4.12
C SER A 76 4.99 -2.49 -5.54
N SER A 77 4.87 -3.53 -6.35
CA SER A 77 5.33 -3.50 -7.74
C SER A 77 4.59 -2.47 -8.56
N TRP A 78 3.27 -2.36 -8.37
CA TRP A 78 2.46 -1.38 -9.09
C TRP A 78 2.85 0.05 -8.72
N PHE A 79 3.06 0.32 -7.45
CA PHE A 79 3.45 1.65 -6.99
C PHE A 79 4.86 2.02 -7.49
N ARG A 80 5.79 1.07 -7.50
CA ARG A 80 7.13 1.29 -8.06
C ARG A 80 7.05 1.66 -9.53
N ARG A 81 6.25 0.92 -10.28
CA ARG A 81 6.05 1.21 -11.71
C ARG A 81 5.47 2.60 -11.90
N ARG A 82 4.50 2.96 -11.09
CA ARG A 82 3.86 4.27 -11.22
C ARG A 82 4.83 5.41 -10.95
N VAL A 83 5.69 5.27 -9.95
CA VAL A 83 6.74 6.27 -9.69
C VAL A 83 7.63 6.43 -10.91
N THR A 84 8.02 5.34 -11.55
CA THR A 84 8.84 5.38 -12.76
C THR A 84 8.11 6.08 -13.90
N GLU A 85 6.82 5.78 -14.09
CA GLU A 85 6.01 6.41 -15.14
C GLU A 85 5.87 7.91 -14.94
N MET A 86 5.95 8.38 -13.72
CA MET A 86 5.88 9.80 -13.41
C MET A 86 7.20 10.52 -13.64
N ARG A 87 8.17 9.87 -14.30
CA ARG A 87 9.47 10.42 -14.65
C ARG A 87 10.27 10.87 -13.44
N THR A 88 10.02 10.24 -12.31
CA THR A 88 10.81 10.47 -11.11
C THR A 88 11.77 9.31 -10.97
N PRO A 89 13.06 9.58 -10.76
CA PRO A 89 14.02 8.50 -10.55
C PRO A 89 13.56 7.62 -9.38
N PRO A 90 13.66 6.28 -9.49
CA PRO A 90 13.25 5.39 -8.42
C PRO A 90 14.23 5.36 -7.25
N HIS A 91 15.03 6.40 -7.10
CA HIS A 91 15.98 6.50 -6.01
C HIS A 91 15.26 6.53 -4.67
N HIS A 92 15.82 5.84 -3.71
CA HIS A 92 15.34 5.85 -2.33
C HIS A 92 13.97 5.20 -2.13
N LEU A 93 13.48 4.40 -3.09
CA LEU A 93 12.21 3.68 -2.89
C LEU A 93 12.31 2.66 -1.75
N ASP A 94 13.50 2.15 -1.49
CA ASP A 94 13.71 1.17 -0.42
C ASP A 94 14.14 1.81 0.90
N LYS A 95 14.27 3.12 0.94
CA LYS A 95 14.60 3.84 2.16
C LYS A 95 13.33 4.29 2.87
N THR A 96 13.40 4.37 4.19
CA THR A 96 12.25 4.85 4.95
C THR A 96 12.01 6.32 4.65
N PRO A 97 10.80 6.69 4.22
CA PRO A 97 10.45 8.09 3.99
C PRO A 97 9.97 8.80 5.26
N ASP A 98 9.78 8.05 6.34
CA ASP A 98 9.11 8.56 7.54
C ASP A 98 9.64 7.78 8.75
N PRO A 99 10.40 8.46 9.63
CA PRO A 99 10.96 7.77 10.80
C PRO A 99 9.92 7.19 11.74
N ALA A 100 8.76 7.85 11.89
CA ALA A 100 7.70 7.34 12.73
C ALA A 100 7.09 6.05 12.16
N LEU A 101 6.90 6.01 10.85
CA LEU A 101 6.42 4.81 10.18
C LEU A 101 7.44 3.68 10.30
N ASP A 102 8.71 3.99 10.14
CA ASP A 102 9.78 2.99 10.28
C ASP A 102 9.78 2.39 11.69
N ALA A 103 9.66 3.23 12.72
CA ALA A 103 9.62 2.76 14.10
C ALA A 103 8.45 1.82 14.33
N PHE A 104 7.28 2.15 13.79
CA PHE A 104 6.11 1.30 13.90
C PHE A 104 6.33 -0.06 13.20
N MET A 105 6.90 -0.04 12.00
CA MET A 105 7.18 -1.28 11.28
C MET A 105 8.21 -2.15 11.99
N GLN A 106 9.20 -1.54 12.64
CA GLN A 106 10.17 -2.28 13.42
C GLN A 106 9.50 -2.97 14.61
N GLU A 107 8.56 -2.32 15.27
CA GLU A 107 7.81 -2.95 16.36
C GLU A 107 7.00 -4.14 15.85
N LEU A 108 6.35 -4.02 14.70
CA LEU A 108 5.60 -5.12 14.11
C LEU A 108 6.51 -6.30 13.78
N GLU A 109 7.70 -6.02 13.28
CA GLU A 109 8.64 -7.07 12.92
C GLU A 109 9.06 -7.88 14.15
N HIS A 110 9.22 -7.23 15.30
CA HIS A 110 9.68 -7.86 16.52
C HIS A 110 8.54 -8.33 17.44
N ALA A 111 7.31 -8.17 17.02
CA ALA A 111 6.15 -8.55 17.82
C ALA A 111 5.95 -10.07 18.00
#